data_f494772505415a17777a44e1b9fa9115
#
_entry.id   f494772505415a17777a44e1b9fa9115
#
_cell.length_a   1.000
_cell.length_b   1.000
_cell.length_c   1.000
_cell.angle_alpha   90.00
_cell.angle_beta   90.00
_cell.angle_gamma   90.00
#
_symmetry.space_group_name_H-M   'P 1'
#
loop_
_entity.id
_entity.type
_entity.pdbx_description
1 polymer ?
#
loop_
_entity_poly.entity_id
_entity_poly.type
_entity_poly.pdbx_seq_one_letter_code
_entity_poly.pdbx_strand_id
1 'polypeptide(L)'
;MAGLSSRFVKSGYTLPKYMLYAGNKSLFRLAVESFENYFKLSRFTFICRDVYCTKQFIENECKLIGIENYNIITTEPTSGQAETVYIGIKELNKDEDILVFNIDTFRPNYTFPENVCDGYLECFIGEGNNWSYAKTEDGTINSNVEETAEKRQISNFCSTGIYYFKNINDFFIACKPAEIS
;
A
#
# COMPACT_ATOMS: atom_id res chain seq x y z
N MET A 1 -0.27 -0.07 7.79
CA MET A 1 0.14 0.85 8.88
C MET A 1 0.73 0.09 10.09
N ALA A 2 1.22 -1.13 9.89
CA ALA A 2 1.81 -1.96 10.96
C ALA A 2 3.31 -1.69 11.20
N GLY A 3 3.98 -0.88 10.38
CA GLY A 3 5.39 -0.56 10.50
C GLY A 3 5.74 0.26 11.75
N LEU A 4 6.96 0.06 12.27
CA LEU A 4 7.43 0.67 13.52
C LEU A 4 7.80 2.16 13.42
N SER A 5 7.77 2.77 12.23
CA SER A 5 8.21 4.17 12.00
C SER A 5 9.60 4.49 12.61
N SER A 6 10.50 3.52 12.64
CA SER A 6 11.75 3.57 13.43
C SER A 6 12.66 4.77 13.07
N ARG A 7 12.66 5.24 11.82
CA ARG A 7 13.42 6.43 11.40
C ARG A 7 12.85 7.70 12.04
N PHE A 8 11.52 7.83 12.11
CA PHE A 8 10.85 8.98 12.74
C PHE A 8 11.05 8.98 14.26
N VAL A 9 10.96 7.81 14.91
CA VAL A 9 11.25 7.67 16.34
C VAL A 9 12.69 8.09 16.65
N LYS A 10 13.67 7.65 15.85
CA LYS A 10 15.08 8.07 15.99
C LYS A 10 15.28 9.58 15.78
N SER A 11 14.42 10.23 15.02
CA SER A 11 14.42 11.69 14.80
C SER A 11 13.61 12.46 15.85
N GLY A 12 13.18 11.81 16.94
CA GLY A 12 12.49 12.45 18.06
C GLY A 12 10.97 12.58 17.92
N TYR A 13 10.36 12.00 16.88
CA TYR A 13 8.90 11.97 16.76
C TYR A 13 8.30 10.91 17.67
N THR A 14 7.28 11.29 18.42
CA THR A 14 6.58 10.41 19.39
C THR A 14 5.38 9.72 18.79
N LEU A 15 4.78 10.26 17.73
CA LEU A 15 3.61 9.71 17.06
C LEU A 15 4.00 8.89 15.81
N PRO A 16 3.18 7.91 15.41
CA PRO A 16 3.33 7.23 14.13
C PRO A 16 3.32 8.23 12.96
N LYS A 17 4.14 7.97 11.92
CA LYS A 17 4.31 8.88 10.79
C LYS A 17 2.99 9.33 10.16
N TYR A 18 2.02 8.44 10.01
CA TYR A 18 0.72 8.75 9.40
C TYR A 18 -0.13 9.72 10.21
N MET A 19 0.14 9.89 11.50
CA MET A 19 -0.51 10.89 12.37
C MET A 19 0.17 12.25 12.35
N LEU A 20 1.35 12.37 11.76
CA LEU A 20 2.04 13.65 11.63
C LEU A 20 1.31 14.54 10.62
N TYR A 21 1.42 15.85 10.80
CA TYR A 21 0.77 16.84 9.96
C TYR A 21 1.76 17.51 9.01
N ALA A 22 1.33 17.70 7.77
CA ALA A 22 1.93 18.60 6.80
C ALA A 22 0.92 19.70 6.49
N GLY A 23 1.17 20.90 7.00
CA GLY A 23 0.16 21.96 7.01
C GLY A 23 -1.03 21.62 7.90
N ASN A 24 -2.23 21.61 7.32
CA ASN A 24 -3.49 21.33 8.02
C ASN A 24 -4.02 19.91 7.81
N LYS A 25 -3.26 19.02 7.14
CA LYS A 25 -3.65 17.64 6.86
C LYS A 25 -2.67 16.65 7.49
N SER A 26 -3.20 15.56 8.03
CA SER A 26 -2.37 14.43 8.43
C SER A 26 -1.73 13.76 7.20
N LEU A 27 -0.60 13.09 7.36
CA LEU A 27 -0.02 12.29 6.27
C LEU A 27 -0.94 11.15 5.86
N PHE A 28 -1.74 10.62 6.78
CA PHE A 28 -2.82 9.68 6.48
C PHE A 28 -3.80 10.28 5.47
N ARG A 29 -4.32 11.49 5.78
CA ARG A 29 -5.28 12.17 4.91
C ARG A 29 -4.72 12.43 3.52
N LEU A 30 -3.50 12.96 3.43
CA LEU A 30 -2.83 13.21 2.16
C LEU A 30 -2.68 11.95 1.32
N ALA A 31 -2.33 10.81 1.95
CA ALA A 31 -2.20 9.55 1.24
C ALA A 31 -3.55 9.01 0.76
N VAL A 32 -4.58 9.06 1.62
CA VAL A 32 -5.90 8.49 1.31
C VAL A 32 -6.68 9.35 0.32
N GLU A 33 -6.57 10.67 0.38
CA GLU A 33 -7.15 11.60 -0.61
C GLU A 33 -6.63 11.36 -2.04
N SER A 34 -5.51 10.66 -2.21
CA SER A 34 -5.07 10.19 -3.54
C SER A 34 -6.14 9.38 -4.27
N PHE A 35 -7.03 8.75 -3.53
CA PHE A 35 -8.07 7.85 -4.02
C PHE A 35 -9.49 8.43 -3.85
N GLU A 36 -9.65 9.75 -3.79
CA GLU A 36 -10.96 10.41 -3.51
C GLU A 36 -12.06 10.01 -4.48
N ASN A 37 -11.71 9.78 -5.76
CA ASN A 37 -12.67 9.34 -6.79
C ASN A 37 -13.30 7.96 -6.50
N TYR A 38 -12.70 7.19 -5.59
CA TYR A 38 -13.10 5.82 -5.26
C TYR A 38 -13.78 5.70 -3.88
N PHE A 39 -13.93 6.77 -3.12
CA PHE A 39 -14.48 6.73 -1.76
C PHE A 39 -15.89 6.12 -1.69
N LYS A 40 -16.71 6.34 -2.73
CA LYS A 40 -18.06 5.78 -2.82
C LYS A 40 -18.15 4.46 -3.60
N LEU A 41 -17.09 4.09 -4.30
CA LEU A 41 -17.07 2.94 -5.21
C LEU A 41 -16.40 1.72 -4.61
N SER A 42 -15.48 1.93 -3.66
CA SER A 42 -14.63 0.88 -3.12
C SER A 42 -14.76 0.79 -1.61
N ARG A 43 -14.45 -0.39 -1.07
CA ARG A 43 -14.29 -0.60 0.36
C ARG A 43 -12.82 -0.38 0.74
N PHE A 44 -12.58 0.49 1.71
CA PHE A 44 -11.24 0.76 2.23
C PHE A 44 -10.95 -0.14 3.44
N THR A 45 -9.83 -0.83 3.45
CA THR A 45 -9.39 -1.65 4.58
C THR A 45 -8.08 -1.09 5.13
N PHE A 46 -8.14 -0.54 6.33
CA PHE A 46 -6.98 0.01 7.03
C PHE A 46 -6.42 -1.03 7.99
N ILE A 47 -5.22 -1.51 7.71
CA ILE A 47 -4.55 -2.50 8.54
C ILE A 47 -3.47 -1.77 9.37
N CYS A 48 -3.62 -1.78 10.68
CA CYS A 48 -2.79 -0.98 11.58
C CYS A 48 -2.46 -1.71 12.88
N ARG A 49 -1.48 -1.19 13.60
CA ARG A 49 -1.32 -1.47 15.03
C ARG A 49 -2.20 -0.53 15.81
N ASP A 50 -2.89 -1.03 16.83
CA ASP A 50 -3.70 -0.17 17.71
C ASP A 50 -2.83 0.46 18.79
N VAL A 51 -1.99 1.40 18.39
CA VAL A 51 -1.13 2.21 19.25
C VAL A 51 -1.52 3.68 19.13
N TYR A 52 -1.37 4.46 20.18
CA TYR A 52 -1.71 5.90 20.17
C TYR A 52 -3.15 6.19 19.71
N CYS A 53 -4.11 5.32 20.07
CA CYS A 53 -5.50 5.43 19.63
C CYS A 53 -5.65 5.47 18.09
N THR A 54 -4.86 4.68 17.37
CA THR A 54 -4.86 4.65 15.89
C THR A 54 -6.24 4.39 15.31
N LYS A 55 -7.00 3.47 15.89
CA LYS A 55 -8.36 3.17 15.43
C LYS A 55 -9.25 4.41 15.44
N GLN A 56 -9.31 5.10 16.57
CA GLN A 56 -10.10 6.33 16.71
C GLN A 56 -9.61 7.44 15.77
N PHE A 57 -8.30 7.56 15.57
CA PHE A 57 -7.72 8.50 14.61
C PHE A 57 -8.21 8.22 13.19
N ILE A 58 -8.17 6.95 12.73
CA ILE A 58 -8.64 6.55 11.39
C ILE A 58 -10.13 6.85 11.23
N GLU A 59 -10.96 6.50 12.22
CA GLU A 59 -12.40 6.77 12.22
C GLU A 59 -12.69 8.27 12.04
N ASN A 60 -11.97 9.12 12.77
CA ASN A 60 -12.10 10.56 12.67
C ASN A 60 -11.65 11.09 11.29
N GLU A 61 -10.54 10.60 10.76
CA GLU A 61 -10.06 10.99 9.44
C GLU A 61 -11.02 10.54 8.33
N CYS A 62 -11.52 9.30 8.36
CA CYS A 62 -12.52 8.81 7.41
C CYS A 62 -13.78 9.67 7.41
N LYS A 63 -14.28 10.00 8.60
CA LYS A 63 -15.44 10.91 8.74
C LYS A 63 -15.19 12.28 8.14
N LEU A 64 -14.00 12.85 8.34
CA LEU A 64 -13.62 14.17 7.82
C LEU A 64 -13.55 14.22 6.30
N ILE A 65 -13.11 13.13 5.66
CA ILE A 65 -12.94 13.06 4.20
C ILE A 65 -14.09 12.33 3.49
N GLY A 66 -15.10 11.88 4.23
CA GLY A 66 -16.32 11.29 3.66
C GLY A 66 -16.19 9.84 3.20
N ILE A 67 -15.31 9.06 3.78
CA ILE A 67 -15.26 7.61 3.55
C ILE A 67 -16.24 6.92 4.51
N GLU A 68 -17.27 6.31 3.96
CA GLU A 68 -18.32 5.60 4.71
C GLU A 68 -18.11 4.07 4.71
N ASN A 69 -17.58 3.53 3.60
CA ASN A 69 -17.37 2.10 3.43
C ASN A 69 -15.92 1.72 3.76
N TYR A 70 -15.63 1.45 5.03
CA TYR A 70 -14.30 1.05 5.45
C TYR A 70 -14.29 0.01 6.57
N ASN A 71 -13.18 -0.73 6.66
CA ASN A 71 -12.84 -1.61 7.76
C ASN A 71 -11.51 -1.18 8.40
N ILE A 72 -11.39 -1.40 9.71
CA ILE A 72 -10.14 -1.23 10.44
C ILE A 72 -9.76 -2.57 11.06
N ILE A 73 -8.62 -3.10 10.66
CA ILE A 73 -8.10 -4.38 11.16
C ILE A 73 -6.84 -4.09 11.95
N THR A 74 -6.83 -4.54 13.20
CA THR A 74 -5.67 -4.41 14.07
C THR A 74 -4.80 -5.65 14.00
N THR A 75 -3.49 -5.46 14.03
CA THR A 75 -2.50 -6.54 14.00
C THR A 75 -1.33 -6.22 14.93
N GLU A 76 -0.63 -7.26 15.34
CA GLU A 76 0.69 -7.14 15.95
C GLU A 76 1.73 -6.69 14.91
N PRO A 77 2.96 -6.32 15.33
CA PRO A 77 4.03 -6.04 14.40
C PRO A 77 4.24 -7.17 13.40
N THR A 78 4.38 -6.83 12.12
CA THR A 78 4.59 -7.76 11.01
C THR A 78 6.01 -7.63 10.45
N SER A 79 6.48 -8.65 9.74
CA SER A 79 7.78 -8.66 9.09
C SER A 79 7.85 -7.74 7.85
N GLY A 80 6.68 -7.38 7.28
CA GLY A 80 6.63 -6.52 6.10
C GLY A 80 5.22 -6.25 5.61
N GLN A 81 5.16 -5.54 4.47
CA GLN A 81 3.88 -5.15 3.86
C GLN A 81 3.05 -6.36 3.41
N ALA A 82 3.67 -7.35 2.77
CA ALA A 82 2.95 -8.53 2.28
C ALA A 82 2.25 -9.29 3.41
N GLU A 83 2.93 -9.52 4.53
CA GLU A 83 2.33 -10.15 5.71
C GLU A 83 1.20 -9.29 6.30
N THR A 84 1.40 -7.97 6.37
CA THR A 84 0.35 -7.05 6.85
C THR A 84 -0.91 -7.16 5.98
N VAL A 85 -0.75 -7.14 4.67
CA VAL A 85 -1.87 -7.26 3.72
C VAL A 85 -2.51 -8.65 3.85
N TYR A 86 -1.71 -9.72 3.89
CA TYR A 86 -2.21 -11.10 4.05
C TYR A 86 -3.14 -11.24 5.26
N ILE A 87 -2.72 -10.71 6.43
CA ILE A 87 -3.55 -10.72 7.65
C ILE A 87 -4.86 -9.95 7.43
N GLY A 88 -4.79 -8.80 6.76
CA GLY A 88 -5.94 -7.92 6.57
C GLY A 88 -6.98 -8.42 5.58
N ILE A 89 -6.59 -9.29 4.63
CA ILE A 89 -7.50 -9.76 3.58
C ILE A 89 -7.90 -11.23 3.69
N LYS A 90 -7.38 -11.97 4.68
CA LYS A 90 -7.61 -13.42 4.82
C LYS A 90 -9.09 -13.83 4.93
N GLU A 91 -9.94 -12.92 5.43
CA GLU A 91 -11.38 -13.13 5.60
C GLU A 91 -12.20 -12.52 4.44
N LEU A 92 -11.57 -11.90 3.45
CA LEU A 92 -12.26 -11.37 2.28
C LEU A 92 -12.61 -12.48 1.29
N ASN A 93 -13.60 -12.20 0.43
CA ASN A 93 -13.94 -13.11 -0.65
C ASN A 93 -12.76 -13.19 -1.63
N LYS A 94 -12.34 -14.39 -1.99
CA LYS A 94 -11.17 -14.63 -2.83
C LYS A 94 -11.36 -14.21 -4.28
N ASP A 95 -12.59 -14.02 -4.72
CA ASP A 95 -12.92 -13.56 -6.07
C ASP A 95 -12.96 -12.02 -6.19
N GLU A 96 -12.73 -11.31 -5.08
CA GLU A 96 -12.60 -9.84 -5.11
C GLU A 96 -11.23 -9.42 -5.65
N ASP A 97 -11.17 -8.22 -6.20
CA ASP A 97 -9.92 -7.54 -6.52
C ASP A 97 -9.42 -6.69 -5.35
N ILE A 98 -8.12 -6.44 -5.33
CA ILE A 98 -7.52 -5.56 -4.31
C ILE A 98 -6.52 -4.58 -4.93
N LEU A 99 -6.56 -3.36 -4.43
CA LEU A 99 -5.49 -2.38 -4.61
C LEU A 99 -4.80 -2.16 -3.26
N VAL A 100 -3.52 -2.43 -3.22
CA VAL A 100 -2.66 -2.19 -2.06
C VAL A 100 -1.90 -0.89 -2.26
N PHE A 101 -1.88 -0.02 -1.26
CA PHE A 101 -1.07 1.20 -1.29
C PHE A 101 -0.39 1.49 0.05
N ASN A 102 0.70 2.22 -0.03
CA ASN A 102 1.44 2.65 1.15
C ASN A 102 0.84 3.94 1.72
N ILE A 103 0.66 3.99 3.03
CA ILE A 103 0.13 5.17 3.74
C ILE A 103 1.10 6.38 3.76
N ASP A 104 2.24 6.26 3.16
CA ASP A 104 3.25 7.32 2.99
C ASP A 104 3.53 7.65 1.52
N THR A 105 2.69 7.16 0.62
CA THR A 105 2.69 7.52 -0.79
C THR A 105 1.58 8.51 -1.07
N PHE A 106 1.91 9.64 -1.67
CA PHE A 106 0.97 10.66 -2.13
C PHE A 106 0.91 10.60 -3.65
N ARG A 107 -0.25 10.25 -4.18
CA ARG A 107 -0.48 10.06 -5.61
C ARG A 107 -1.70 10.89 -6.05
N PRO A 108 -1.60 12.24 -6.04
CA PRO A 108 -2.73 13.10 -6.35
C PRO A 108 -3.37 12.75 -7.70
N ASN A 109 -4.69 12.80 -7.75
CA ASN A 109 -5.47 12.49 -8.95
C ASN A 109 -5.22 11.07 -9.48
N TYR A 110 -5.05 10.11 -8.58
CA TYR A 110 -4.92 8.72 -9.00
C TYR A 110 -6.14 8.28 -9.83
N THR A 111 -5.87 7.64 -10.95
CA THR A 111 -6.87 7.00 -11.81
C THR A 111 -6.46 5.56 -12.04
N PHE A 112 -7.44 4.66 -11.91
CA PHE A 112 -7.22 3.25 -12.19
C PHE A 112 -6.91 3.08 -13.71
N PRO A 113 -5.85 2.33 -14.06
CA PRO A 113 -5.49 2.12 -15.46
C PRO A 113 -6.58 1.40 -16.23
N GLU A 114 -6.77 1.79 -17.49
CA GLU A 114 -7.60 1.02 -18.43
C GLU A 114 -6.86 -0.27 -18.84
N ASN A 115 -7.62 -1.31 -19.20
CA ASN A 115 -7.11 -2.56 -19.75
C ASN A 115 -6.13 -3.34 -18.86
N VAL A 116 -6.40 -3.40 -17.54
CA VAL A 116 -5.65 -4.24 -16.63
C VAL A 116 -6.13 -5.69 -16.76
N CYS A 117 -5.20 -6.61 -17.06
CA CYS A 117 -5.51 -8.04 -17.16
C CYS A 117 -5.55 -8.70 -15.76
N ASP A 118 -4.40 -9.11 -15.23
CA ASP A 118 -4.31 -9.88 -14.00
C ASP A 118 -3.92 -9.01 -12.80
N GLY A 119 -3.14 -7.97 -13.04
CA GLY A 119 -2.68 -7.04 -12.04
C GLY A 119 -1.71 -6.02 -12.60
N TYR A 120 -1.26 -5.11 -11.76
CA TYR A 120 -0.17 -4.19 -12.10
C TYR A 120 0.59 -3.73 -10.86
N LEU A 121 1.78 -3.25 -11.13
CA LEU A 121 2.67 -2.56 -10.21
C LEU A 121 2.92 -1.16 -10.78
N GLU A 122 2.47 -0.10 -10.10
CA GLU A 122 2.73 1.26 -10.55
C GLU A 122 4.19 1.64 -10.30
N CYS A 123 4.83 2.19 -11.34
CA CYS A 123 6.22 2.63 -11.29
C CYS A 123 6.39 4.08 -11.73
N PHE A 124 7.48 4.66 -11.30
CA PHE A 124 8.03 5.92 -11.82
C PHE A 124 9.48 5.71 -12.26
N ILE A 125 9.99 6.62 -13.08
CA ILE A 125 11.39 6.59 -13.50
C ILE A 125 12.25 7.21 -12.40
N GLY A 126 13.22 6.44 -11.89
CA GLY A 126 14.09 6.88 -10.81
C GLY A 126 15.34 6.03 -10.64
N GLU A 127 16.19 6.44 -9.72
CA GLU A 127 17.47 5.78 -9.40
C GLU A 127 17.71 5.81 -7.89
N GLY A 128 18.66 4.99 -7.42
CA GLY A 128 19.13 4.99 -6.02
C GLY A 128 18.79 3.71 -5.27
N ASN A 129 19.26 3.57 -4.04
CA ASN A 129 19.19 2.33 -3.27
C ASN A 129 18.03 2.30 -2.25
N ASN A 130 17.03 3.17 -2.39
CA ASN A 130 15.92 3.28 -1.43
C ASN A 130 14.59 2.75 -1.97
N TRP A 131 14.57 2.28 -3.20
CA TRP A 131 13.36 1.87 -3.91
C TRP A 131 13.28 0.36 -4.10
N SER A 132 12.06 -0.12 -4.24
CA SER A 132 11.81 -1.41 -4.87
C SER A 132 11.76 -1.20 -6.38
N TYR A 133 12.31 -2.11 -7.14
CA TYR A 133 12.46 -2.02 -8.59
C TYR A 133 11.67 -3.11 -9.29
N ALA A 134 11.20 -2.80 -10.51
CA ALA A 134 10.65 -3.79 -11.43
C ALA A 134 11.45 -3.74 -12.73
N LYS A 135 11.76 -4.91 -13.31
CA LYS A 135 12.32 -5.06 -14.63
C LYS A 135 11.26 -5.70 -15.53
N THR A 136 11.06 -5.15 -16.71
CA THR A 136 10.11 -5.65 -17.69
C THR A 136 10.80 -6.46 -18.78
N GLU A 137 10.07 -7.37 -19.43
CA GLU A 137 10.58 -8.29 -20.45
C GLU A 137 11.28 -7.57 -21.62
N ASP A 138 10.71 -6.46 -22.08
CA ASP A 138 11.20 -5.68 -23.21
C ASP A 138 11.86 -4.35 -22.85
N GLY A 139 11.99 -4.04 -21.55
CA GLY A 139 12.55 -2.79 -21.05
C GLY A 139 11.64 -1.57 -21.22
N THR A 140 10.38 -1.76 -21.60
CA THR A 140 9.41 -0.68 -21.76
C THR A 140 8.37 -0.66 -20.63
N ILE A 141 7.75 0.52 -20.40
CA ILE A 141 6.60 0.65 -19.49
C ILE A 141 5.37 -0.05 -20.12
N ASN A 142 4.47 -0.55 -19.27
CA ASN A 142 3.27 -1.31 -19.68
C ASN A 142 3.57 -2.69 -20.32
N SER A 143 4.75 -3.23 -20.09
CA SER A 143 5.11 -4.61 -20.40
C SER A 143 5.04 -5.51 -19.19
N ASN A 144 5.09 -6.82 -19.40
CA ASN A 144 5.11 -7.79 -18.31
C ASN A 144 6.33 -7.62 -17.42
N VAL A 145 6.13 -7.77 -16.13
CA VAL A 145 7.24 -7.76 -15.16
C VAL A 145 7.95 -9.10 -15.18
N GLU A 146 9.26 -9.07 -15.43
CA GLU A 146 10.14 -10.24 -15.44
C GLU A 146 10.79 -10.48 -14.06
N GLU A 147 11.22 -9.39 -13.41
CA GLU A 147 11.94 -9.45 -12.12
C GLU A 147 11.56 -8.27 -11.23
N THR A 148 11.52 -8.50 -9.92
CA THR A 148 11.44 -7.43 -8.91
C THR A 148 12.59 -7.53 -7.93
N ALA A 149 13.05 -6.40 -7.40
CA ALA A 149 14.12 -6.36 -6.41
C ALA A 149 13.90 -5.24 -5.38
N GLU A 150 14.11 -5.57 -4.12
CA GLU A 150 14.08 -4.61 -3.02
C GLU A 150 15.48 -4.00 -2.83
N LYS A 151 15.58 -2.67 -2.92
CA LYS A 151 16.82 -1.89 -2.68
C LYS A 151 18.03 -2.29 -3.54
N ARG A 152 17.82 -3.01 -4.61
CA ARG A 152 18.83 -3.39 -5.60
C ARG A 152 18.35 -2.94 -6.96
N GLN A 153 19.05 -1.98 -7.54
CA GLN A 153 18.67 -1.43 -8.83
C GLN A 153 18.88 -2.46 -9.93
N ILE A 154 17.80 -2.87 -10.59
CA ILE A 154 17.78 -3.81 -11.73
C ILE A 154 17.25 -3.16 -13.00
N SER A 155 16.70 -1.95 -12.87
CA SER A 155 16.15 -1.12 -13.94
C SER A 155 16.09 0.33 -13.45
N ASN A 156 15.40 1.21 -14.19
CA ASN A 156 15.00 2.54 -13.76
C ASN A 156 13.51 2.66 -13.40
N PHE A 157 12.77 1.54 -13.34
CA PHE A 157 11.38 1.50 -12.91
C PHE A 157 11.31 1.28 -11.40
N CYS A 158 11.05 2.36 -10.66
CA CYS A 158 10.90 2.35 -9.21
C CYS A 158 9.41 2.22 -8.83
N SER A 159 9.10 1.31 -7.90
CA SER A 159 7.72 1.15 -7.40
C SER A 159 7.26 2.37 -6.63
N THR A 160 6.05 2.85 -6.89
CA THR A 160 5.35 3.87 -6.09
C THR A 160 4.79 3.29 -4.78
N GLY A 161 4.70 1.96 -4.67
CA GLY A 161 4.03 1.29 -3.56
C GLY A 161 2.54 1.06 -3.80
N ILE A 162 2.08 1.21 -5.04
CA ILE A 162 0.72 0.85 -5.49
C ILE A 162 0.80 -0.45 -6.26
N TYR A 163 0.03 -1.45 -5.78
CA TYR A 163 -0.06 -2.79 -6.36
C TYR A 163 -1.51 -3.18 -6.51
N TYR A 164 -1.87 -3.73 -7.66
CA TYR A 164 -3.21 -4.24 -7.91
C TYR A 164 -3.16 -5.70 -8.25
N PHE A 165 -4.09 -6.45 -7.69
CA PHE A 165 -4.37 -7.86 -8.01
C PHE A 165 -5.83 -7.99 -8.36
N LYS A 166 -6.14 -8.45 -9.56
CA LYS A 166 -7.50 -8.67 -10.03
C LYS A 166 -8.21 -9.76 -9.23
N ASN A 167 -7.44 -10.68 -8.66
CA ASN A 167 -7.93 -11.76 -7.85
C ASN A 167 -7.11 -11.86 -6.56
N ILE A 168 -7.77 -11.76 -5.42
CA ILE A 168 -7.12 -11.89 -4.10
C ILE A 168 -6.39 -13.24 -3.97
N ASN A 169 -6.89 -14.29 -4.60
CA ASN A 169 -6.26 -15.62 -4.54
C ASN A 169 -4.85 -15.62 -5.14
N ASP A 170 -4.59 -14.82 -6.16
CA ASP A 170 -3.25 -14.70 -6.75
C ASP A 170 -2.26 -14.09 -5.75
N PHE A 171 -2.71 -13.09 -4.97
CA PHE A 171 -1.91 -12.57 -3.87
C PHE A 171 -1.62 -13.64 -2.82
N PHE A 172 -2.60 -14.44 -2.43
CA PHE A 172 -2.39 -15.53 -1.46
C PHE A 172 -1.43 -16.59 -1.97
N ILE A 173 -1.50 -16.95 -3.25
CA ILE A 173 -0.58 -17.90 -3.87
C ILE A 173 0.85 -17.34 -3.84
N ALA A 174 1.03 -16.07 -4.21
CA ALA A 174 2.33 -15.41 -4.21
C ALA A 174 2.94 -15.26 -2.80
N CYS A 175 2.10 -15.15 -1.75
CA CYS A 175 2.55 -15.04 -0.36
C CYS A 175 2.85 -16.37 0.33
N LYS A 176 2.51 -17.52 -0.28
CA LYS A 176 2.91 -18.82 0.29
C LYS A 176 4.43 -18.94 0.26
N PRO A 177 5.06 -19.42 1.36
CA PRO A 177 6.46 -19.77 1.30
C PRO A 177 6.65 -20.76 0.15
N ALA A 178 7.64 -20.54 -0.69
CA ALA A 178 8.03 -21.54 -1.67
C ALA A 178 8.31 -22.83 -0.88
N GLU A 179 7.50 -23.86 -1.08
CA GLU A 179 7.81 -25.19 -0.54
C GLU A 179 9.12 -25.57 -1.18
N ILE A 180 10.20 -25.54 -0.38
CA ILE A 180 11.50 -25.99 -0.78
C ILE A 180 11.35 -27.50 -0.98
N SER A 181 11.24 -27.90 -2.24
CA SER A 181 11.30 -29.31 -2.67
C SER A 181 12.70 -29.83 -2.58
#